data_f5c5913b39ced0322fcda35f62438e34
#
_entry.id   f5c5913b39ced0322fcda35f62438e34
#
_cell.length_a   1.000
_cell.length_b   1.000
_cell.length_c   1.000
_cell.angle_alpha   90.00
_cell.angle_beta   90.00
_cell.angle_gamma   90.00
#
_symmetry.space_group_name_H-M   'P 1'
#
loop_
_entity.id
_entity.type
_entity.pdbx_description
1 polymer ?
#
loop_
_entity_poly.entity_id
_entity_poly.type
_entity_poly.pdbx_seq_one_letter_code
_entity_poly.pdbx_strand_id
1 'polypeptide(L)'
;MKKKQTKWLYALLGLAGLFLVGALFWILWEYVPRASVRYGLLAVCGGIIILNLLWVILKRQQINEFADDVCETLDAVIAGRQPEHFQPYEDSLTVKVQGKLLQYYDIMQEGRNQSLKDKEILQGLVSDISHQVKTPLANMKLYAGILQKPNLTEDKRQMFLTTLEEQINKLDFLIQSLIHMSRLETGTFVLHPAEGRLHETIAQAMSTVWGKAEQKDIEISVECDPEITVQHDPKWTAEAIGNILDNAVKYTPAGGHVSITVRPWQFYTRMDIADTGMGIEESHYQDVFQRFYRAEEASAQEGVGLGLYLANGIITRQKGYISVKSKLGEGTTFSVYLLS
;
A
#
# COMPACT_ATOMS: atom_id res chain seq x y z
N MET A 1 -3.92 -34.39 -30.11
CA MET A 1 -3.15 -35.59 -30.49
C MET A 1 -2.95 -36.58 -29.33
N LYS A 2 -2.58 -36.20 -28.11
CA LYS A 2 -2.36 -37.09 -26.94
C LYS A 2 -3.57 -37.98 -26.56
N LYS A 3 -4.79 -37.45 -26.59
CA LYS A 3 -6.01 -38.18 -26.19
C LYS A 3 -6.38 -39.35 -27.12
N LYS A 4 -5.92 -39.33 -28.37
CA LYS A 4 -6.11 -40.41 -29.35
C LYS A 4 -5.09 -41.52 -29.14
N GLN A 5 -3.86 -41.18 -28.78
CA GLN A 5 -2.80 -42.15 -28.48
C GLN A 5 -3.06 -42.95 -27.21
N THR A 6 -3.58 -42.32 -26.14
CA THR A 6 -3.96 -43.06 -24.91
C THR A 6 -5.09 -44.06 -25.14
N LYS A 7 -6.12 -43.72 -25.94
CA LYS A 7 -7.18 -44.67 -26.29
C LYS A 7 -6.66 -45.91 -27.05
N TRP A 8 -5.72 -45.71 -27.98
CA TRP A 8 -5.08 -46.80 -28.69
C TRP A 8 -4.24 -47.67 -27.76
N LEU A 9 -3.52 -47.07 -26.81
CA LEU A 9 -2.72 -47.80 -25.82
C LEU A 9 -3.59 -48.70 -24.94
N TYR A 10 -4.73 -48.21 -24.45
CA TYR A 10 -5.69 -49.01 -23.67
C TYR A 10 -6.33 -50.15 -24.51
N ALA A 11 -6.65 -49.87 -25.76
CA ALA A 11 -7.17 -50.90 -26.66
C ALA A 11 -6.12 -52.01 -26.92
N LEU A 12 -4.85 -51.64 -27.11
CA LEU A 12 -3.73 -52.55 -27.32
C LEU A 12 -3.44 -53.39 -26.08
N LEU A 13 -3.47 -52.80 -24.89
CA LEU A 13 -3.36 -53.49 -23.60
C LEU A 13 -4.53 -54.48 -23.36
N GLY A 14 -5.73 -54.06 -23.71
CA GLY A 14 -6.92 -54.94 -23.63
C GLY A 14 -6.82 -56.14 -24.57
N LEU A 15 -6.37 -55.94 -25.83
CA LEU A 15 -6.12 -57.00 -26.79
C LEU A 15 -4.98 -57.95 -26.36
N ALA A 16 -3.90 -57.42 -25.81
CA ALA A 16 -2.80 -58.21 -25.26
C ALA A 16 -3.27 -59.05 -24.05
N GLY A 17 -4.12 -58.47 -23.19
CA GLY A 17 -4.73 -59.20 -22.08
C GLY A 17 -5.62 -60.37 -22.54
N LEU A 18 -6.48 -60.14 -23.54
CA LEU A 18 -7.32 -61.19 -24.14
C LEU A 18 -6.45 -62.30 -24.79
N PHE A 19 -5.37 -61.93 -25.47
CA PHE A 19 -4.46 -62.90 -26.06
C PHE A 19 -3.75 -63.74 -25.00
N LEU A 20 -3.29 -63.14 -23.90
CA LEU A 20 -2.68 -63.85 -22.76
C LEU A 20 -3.66 -64.82 -22.09
N VAL A 21 -4.90 -64.42 -21.91
CA VAL A 21 -5.99 -65.29 -21.36
C VAL A 21 -6.25 -66.45 -22.31
N GLY A 22 -6.31 -66.20 -23.62
CA GLY A 22 -6.50 -67.26 -24.64
C GLY A 22 -5.33 -68.25 -24.67
N ALA A 23 -4.08 -67.75 -24.61
CA ALA A 23 -2.89 -68.58 -24.55
C ALA A 23 -2.86 -69.44 -23.25
N LEU A 24 -3.23 -68.86 -22.14
CA LEU A 24 -3.30 -69.57 -20.86
C LEU A 24 -4.37 -70.66 -20.87
N PHE A 25 -5.51 -70.40 -21.49
CA PHE A 25 -6.56 -71.38 -21.67
C PHE A 25 -6.06 -72.53 -22.56
N TRP A 26 -5.39 -72.25 -23.68
CA TRP A 26 -4.82 -73.22 -24.57
C TRP A 26 -3.75 -74.10 -23.88
N ILE A 27 -2.81 -73.51 -23.12
CA ILE A 27 -1.79 -74.21 -22.35
C ILE A 27 -2.41 -75.14 -21.31
N LEU A 28 -3.42 -74.66 -20.56
CA LEU A 28 -4.15 -75.44 -19.56
C LEU A 28 -4.89 -76.62 -20.20
N TRP A 29 -5.42 -76.43 -21.43
CA TRP A 29 -6.12 -77.51 -22.16
C TRP A 29 -5.16 -78.60 -22.65
N GLU A 30 -3.97 -78.24 -23.15
CA GLU A 30 -3.00 -79.17 -23.78
C GLU A 30 -2.15 -79.94 -22.73
N TYR A 31 -1.72 -79.20 -21.67
CA TYR A 31 -0.70 -79.74 -20.75
C TYR A 31 -1.23 -80.21 -19.40
N VAL A 32 -2.50 -80.00 -19.05
CA VAL A 32 -3.07 -80.41 -17.77
C VAL A 32 -4.06 -81.56 -17.99
N PRO A 33 -3.64 -82.84 -17.83
CA PRO A 33 -4.48 -84.00 -18.16
C PRO A 33 -5.64 -84.24 -17.17
N ARG A 34 -5.50 -83.80 -15.88
CA ARG A 34 -6.55 -83.97 -14.86
C ARG A 34 -7.59 -82.86 -14.96
N ALA A 35 -8.83 -83.23 -15.35
CA ALA A 35 -9.91 -82.25 -15.53
C ALA A 35 -10.23 -81.41 -14.26
N SER A 36 -10.18 -82.00 -13.09
CA SER A 36 -10.43 -81.29 -11.82
C SER A 36 -9.36 -80.19 -11.54
N VAL A 37 -8.10 -80.43 -11.84
CA VAL A 37 -7.03 -79.43 -11.66
C VAL A 37 -7.17 -78.31 -12.67
N ARG A 38 -7.54 -78.60 -13.92
CA ARG A 38 -7.74 -77.64 -15.00
C ARG A 38 -8.91 -76.68 -14.68
N TYR A 39 -10.01 -77.18 -14.21
CA TYR A 39 -11.16 -76.35 -13.82
C TYR A 39 -10.85 -75.51 -12.58
N GLY A 40 -10.08 -76.05 -11.61
CA GLY A 40 -9.61 -75.30 -10.44
C GLY A 40 -8.75 -74.10 -10.82
N LEU A 41 -7.76 -74.33 -11.73
CA LEU A 41 -6.87 -73.24 -12.22
C LEU A 41 -7.67 -72.16 -13.00
N LEU A 42 -8.60 -72.58 -13.86
CA LEU A 42 -9.47 -71.62 -14.57
C LEU A 42 -10.34 -70.81 -13.62
N ALA A 43 -10.87 -71.40 -12.54
CA ALA A 43 -11.60 -70.67 -11.53
C ALA A 43 -10.77 -69.63 -10.79
N VAL A 44 -9.50 -69.99 -10.45
CA VAL A 44 -8.57 -69.04 -9.82
C VAL A 44 -8.24 -67.89 -10.78
N CYS A 45 -7.90 -68.19 -12.04
CA CYS A 45 -7.63 -67.15 -13.06
C CYS A 45 -8.86 -66.24 -13.27
N GLY A 46 -10.05 -66.82 -13.36
CA GLY A 46 -11.31 -66.04 -13.44
C GLY A 46 -11.51 -65.13 -12.22
N GLY A 47 -11.25 -65.63 -11.03
CA GLY A 47 -11.29 -64.85 -9.78
C GLY A 47 -10.31 -63.63 -9.79
N ILE A 48 -9.07 -63.90 -10.24
CA ILE A 48 -8.06 -62.81 -10.35
C ILE A 48 -8.51 -61.74 -11.36
N ILE A 49 -9.06 -62.11 -12.49
CA ILE A 49 -9.57 -61.18 -13.52
C ILE A 49 -10.74 -60.35 -12.96
N ILE A 50 -11.66 -60.98 -12.26
CA ILE A 50 -12.81 -60.29 -11.63
C ILE A 50 -12.32 -59.29 -10.58
N LEU A 51 -11.38 -59.68 -9.69
CA LEU A 51 -10.79 -58.80 -8.70
C LEU A 51 -10.06 -57.60 -9.33
N ASN A 52 -9.31 -57.79 -10.42
CA ASN A 52 -8.69 -56.70 -11.14
C ASN A 52 -9.72 -55.77 -11.80
N LEU A 53 -10.76 -56.29 -12.39
CA LEU A 53 -11.85 -55.48 -12.94
C LEU A 53 -12.56 -54.64 -11.85
N LEU A 54 -12.86 -55.23 -10.72
CA LEU A 54 -13.45 -54.57 -9.59
C LEU A 54 -12.52 -53.46 -9.09
N TRP A 55 -11.21 -53.72 -8.95
CA TRP A 55 -10.23 -52.74 -8.54
C TRP A 55 -10.13 -51.58 -9.53
N VAL A 56 -10.17 -51.82 -10.84
CA VAL A 56 -10.19 -50.77 -11.86
C VAL A 56 -11.41 -49.90 -11.78
N ILE A 57 -12.60 -50.53 -11.55
CA ILE A 57 -13.85 -49.78 -11.40
C ILE A 57 -13.82 -48.89 -10.15
N LEU A 58 -13.38 -49.41 -9.01
CA LEU A 58 -13.22 -48.64 -7.77
C LEU A 58 -12.25 -47.50 -7.93
N LYS A 59 -11.11 -47.75 -8.57
CA LYS A 59 -10.12 -46.67 -8.86
C LYS A 59 -10.66 -45.60 -9.79
N ARG A 60 -11.46 -45.97 -10.79
CA ARG A 60 -12.11 -45.02 -11.68
C ARG A 60 -13.15 -44.17 -10.96
N GLN A 61 -13.93 -44.74 -10.06
CA GLN A 61 -14.88 -43.99 -9.23
C GLN A 61 -14.11 -42.97 -8.34
N GLN A 62 -13.08 -43.41 -7.64
CA GLN A 62 -12.25 -42.54 -6.79
C GLN A 62 -11.63 -41.36 -7.56
N ILE A 63 -11.17 -41.57 -8.81
CA ILE A 63 -10.66 -40.52 -9.67
C ILE A 63 -11.75 -39.55 -10.11
N ASN A 64 -12.95 -40.04 -10.41
CA ASN A 64 -14.06 -39.16 -10.81
C ASN A 64 -14.50 -38.28 -9.62
N GLU A 65 -14.73 -38.88 -8.43
CA GLU A 65 -15.04 -38.13 -7.19
C GLU A 65 -14.00 -37.05 -6.91
N PHE A 66 -12.71 -37.40 -7.00
CA PHE A 66 -11.63 -36.39 -6.87
C PHE A 66 -11.73 -35.26 -7.90
N ALA A 67 -12.04 -35.58 -9.16
CA ALA A 67 -12.16 -34.56 -10.20
C ALA A 67 -13.36 -33.65 -9.97
N ASP A 68 -14.49 -34.22 -9.51
CA ASP A 68 -15.72 -33.48 -9.22
C ASP A 68 -15.50 -32.54 -8.02
N ASP A 69 -14.84 -33.00 -6.94
CA ASP A 69 -14.51 -32.20 -5.75
C ASP A 69 -13.58 -31.01 -6.12
N VAL A 70 -12.57 -31.25 -6.96
CA VAL A 70 -11.67 -30.19 -7.42
C VAL A 70 -12.42 -29.17 -8.30
N CYS A 71 -13.30 -29.62 -9.18
CA CYS A 71 -14.11 -28.75 -10.02
C CYS A 71 -15.06 -27.89 -9.19
N GLU A 72 -15.74 -28.49 -8.21
CA GLU A 72 -16.64 -27.76 -7.29
C GLU A 72 -15.88 -26.69 -6.49
N THR A 73 -14.70 -27.05 -5.97
CA THR A 73 -13.82 -26.11 -5.26
C THR A 73 -13.40 -24.95 -6.17
N LEU A 74 -13.01 -25.24 -7.43
CA LEU A 74 -12.65 -24.23 -8.42
C LEU A 74 -13.82 -23.31 -8.77
N ASP A 75 -15.03 -23.88 -8.97
CA ASP A 75 -16.22 -23.10 -9.28
C ASP A 75 -16.62 -22.18 -8.11
N ALA A 76 -16.46 -22.63 -6.87
CA ALA A 76 -16.66 -21.80 -5.68
C ALA A 76 -15.64 -20.64 -5.65
N VAL A 77 -14.34 -20.90 -5.89
CA VAL A 77 -13.29 -19.90 -5.96
C VAL A 77 -13.56 -18.87 -7.08
N ILE A 78 -13.95 -19.32 -8.27
CA ILE A 78 -14.29 -18.45 -9.41
C ILE A 78 -15.50 -17.56 -9.08
N ALA A 79 -16.49 -18.12 -8.39
CA ALA A 79 -17.67 -17.37 -7.94
C ALA A 79 -17.39 -16.42 -6.76
N GLY A 80 -16.17 -16.40 -6.24
CA GLY A 80 -15.78 -15.57 -5.09
C GLY A 80 -16.39 -16.06 -3.76
N ARG A 81 -16.82 -17.31 -3.68
CA ARG A 81 -17.37 -17.93 -2.47
C ARG A 81 -16.31 -18.81 -1.81
N GLN A 82 -16.33 -18.87 -0.49
CA GLN A 82 -15.48 -19.79 0.26
C GLN A 82 -16.01 -21.22 0.09
N PRO A 83 -15.16 -22.20 -0.26
CA PRO A 83 -15.59 -23.60 -0.38
C PRO A 83 -16.09 -24.15 0.94
N GLU A 84 -17.29 -24.73 0.97
CA GLU A 84 -17.97 -25.17 2.20
C GLU A 84 -17.49 -26.53 2.75
N HIS A 85 -16.81 -27.34 1.93
CA HIS A 85 -16.40 -28.72 2.29
C HIS A 85 -14.90 -28.85 2.42
N PHE A 86 -14.32 -28.31 3.48
CA PHE A 86 -12.93 -28.54 3.84
C PHE A 86 -12.84 -29.51 5.04
N GLN A 87 -12.41 -30.74 4.81
CA GLN A 87 -12.07 -31.69 5.88
C GLN A 87 -10.54 -31.75 6.06
N PRO A 88 -9.96 -31.01 7.01
CA PRO A 88 -8.49 -30.86 7.12
C PRO A 88 -7.76 -32.09 7.68
N TYR A 89 -8.46 -33.19 7.98
CA TYR A 89 -7.90 -34.31 8.72
C TYR A 89 -7.54 -35.55 7.90
N GLU A 90 -7.73 -35.53 6.58
CA GLU A 90 -7.29 -36.65 5.71
C GLU A 90 -6.02 -36.26 4.94
N ASP A 91 -5.00 -37.12 5.02
CA ASP A 91 -3.74 -36.97 4.27
C ASP A 91 -3.91 -37.45 2.81
N SER A 92 -4.97 -36.93 2.16
CA SER A 92 -5.33 -37.26 0.79
C SER A 92 -4.79 -36.19 -0.20
N LEU A 93 -4.62 -36.61 -1.45
CA LEU A 93 -4.21 -35.72 -2.53
C LEU A 93 -5.23 -34.58 -2.74
N THR A 94 -6.50 -34.86 -2.52
CA THR A 94 -7.62 -33.90 -2.56
C THR A 94 -7.42 -32.77 -1.60
N VAL A 95 -7.11 -33.06 -0.33
CA VAL A 95 -6.86 -32.04 0.71
C VAL A 95 -5.67 -31.16 0.37
N LYS A 96 -4.59 -31.73 -0.19
CA LYS A 96 -3.42 -30.96 -0.61
C LYS A 96 -3.74 -29.99 -1.76
N VAL A 97 -4.54 -30.42 -2.74
CA VAL A 97 -4.97 -29.58 -3.86
C VAL A 97 -5.93 -28.49 -3.39
N GLN A 98 -6.94 -28.86 -2.59
CA GLN A 98 -7.91 -27.94 -2.02
C GLN A 98 -7.21 -26.88 -1.14
N GLY A 99 -6.24 -27.28 -0.30
CA GLY A 99 -5.47 -26.35 0.52
C GLY A 99 -4.68 -25.33 -0.32
N LYS A 100 -4.12 -25.77 -1.48
CA LYS A 100 -3.44 -24.84 -2.41
C LYS A 100 -4.42 -23.91 -3.12
N LEU A 101 -5.60 -24.37 -3.47
CA LEU A 101 -6.65 -23.55 -4.06
C LEU A 101 -7.18 -22.50 -3.08
N LEU A 102 -7.38 -22.87 -1.80
CA LEU A 102 -7.76 -21.92 -0.75
C LEU A 102 -6.67 -20.87 -0.52
N GLN A 103 -5.41 -21.27 -0.42
CA GLN A 103 -4.30 -20.33 -0.32
C GLN A 103 -4.29 -19.33 -1.48
N TYR A 104 -4.55 -19.80 -2.70
CA TYR A 104 -4.65 -18.95 -3.88
C TYR A 104 -5.86 -18.01 -3.80
N TYR A 105 -7.00 -18.50 -3.34
CA TYR A 105 -8.21 -17.70 -3.12
C TYR A 105 -7.95 -16.56 -2.12
N ASP A 106 -7.31 -16.85 -0.98
CA ASP A 106 -7.00 -15.85 0.03
C ASP A 106 -6.08 -14.75 -0.53
N ILE A 107 -5.03 -15.13 -1.27
CA ILE A 107 -4.12 -14.18 -1.94
C ILE A 107 -4.88 -13.31 -2.95
N MET A 108 -5.77 -13.92 -3.74
CA MET A 108 -6.59 -13.18 -4.72
C MET A 108 -7.57 -12.22 -4.06
N GLN A 109 -8.22 -12.63 -2.96
CA GLN A 109 -9.14 -11.79 -2.20
C GLN A 109 -8.39 -10.62 -1.53
N GLU A 110 -7.22 -10.89 -0.95
CA GLU A 110 -6.39 -9.84 -0.37
C GLU A 110 -5.94 -8.82 -1.42
N GLY A 111 -5.47 -9.30 -2.58
CA GLY A 111 -5.11 -8.43 -3.72
C GLY A 111 -6.30 -7.62 -4.24
N ARG A 112 -7.50 -8.22 -4.33
CA ARG A 112 -8.74 -7.53 -4.71
C ARG A 112 -9.12 -6.45 -3.70
N ASN A 113 -9.09 -6.79 -2.42
CA ASN A 113 -9.42 -5.84 -1.34
C ASN A 113 -8.43 -4.68 -1.31
N GLN A 114 -7.13 -4.96 -1.52
CA GLN A 114 -6.12 -3.90 -1.64
C GLN A 114 -6.39 -3.00 -2.85
N SER A 115 -6.69 -3.57 -4.01
CA SER A 115 -7.02 -2.80 -5.22
C SER A 115 -8.28 -1.93 -5.06
N LEU A 116 -9.28 -2.42 -4.32
CA LEU A 116 -10.49 -1.63 -4.00
C LEU A 116 -10.15 -0.46 -3.07
N LYS A 117 -9.35 -0.69 -2.02
CA LYS A 117 -8.86 0.38 -1.13
C LYS A 117 -8.04 1.42 -1.89
N ASP A 118 -7.13 0.98 -2.77
CA ASP A 118 -6.32 1.89 -3.59
C ASP A 118 -7.21 2.74 -4.50
N LYS A 119 -8.26 2.15 -5.08
CA LYS A 119 -9.25 2.88 -5.90
C LYS A 119 -10.02 3.92 -5.09
N GLU A 120 -10.48 3.57 -3.89
CA GLU A 120 -11.17 4.51 -2.99
C GLU A 120 -10.26 5.67 -2.60
N ILE A 121 -9.00 5.37 -2.26
CA ILE A 121 -7.97 6.37 -1.95
C ILE A 121 -7.77 7.32 -3.14
N LEU A 122 -7.66 6.78 -4.37
CA LEU A 122 -7.50 7.60 -5.58
C LEU A 122 -8.75 8.45 -5.86
N GLN A 123 -9.94 7.92 -5.68
CA GLN A 123 -11.18 8.69 -5.86
C GLN A 123 -11.29 9.83 -4.85
N GLY A 124 -10.97 9.57 -3.57
CA GLY A 124 -10.89 10.60 -2.55
C GLY A 124 -9.89 11.69 -2.92
N LEU A 125 -8.69 11.30 -3.34
CA LEU A 125 -7.64 12.21 -3.77
C LEU A 125 -8.08 13.14 -4.91
N VAL A 126 -8.70 12.58 -5.96
CA VAL A 126 -9.19 13.38 -7.11
C VAL A 126 -10.28 14.36 -6.67
N SER A 127 -11.16 13.96 -5.76
CA SER A 127 -12.19 14.82 -5.18
C SER A 127 -11.57 15.99 -4.42
N ASP A 128 -10.62 15.68 -3.53
CA ASP A 128 -9.95 16.68 -2.68
C ASP A 128 -9.17 17.70 -3.53
N ILE A 129 -8.39 17.21 -4.50
CA ILE A 129 -7.68 18.07 -5.47
C ILE A 129 -8.67 18.99 -6.19
N SER A 130 -9.78 18.44 -6.68
CA SER A 130 -10.78 19.20 -7.41
C SER A 130 -11.35 20.34 -6.56
N HIS A 131 -11.64 20.07 -5.29
CA HIS A 131 -12.11 21.08 -4.36
C HIS A 131 -11.05 22.15 -4.07
N GLN A 132 -9.81 21.74 -3.81
CA GLN A 132 -8.71 22.66 -3.46
C GLN A 132 -8.27 23.53 -4.64
N VAL A 133 -8.40 23.08 -5.89
CA VAL A 133 -8.12 23.86 -7.10
C VAL A 133 -9.28 24.80 -7.46
N LYS A 134 -10.53 24.36 -7.29
CA LYS A 134 -11.72 25.12 -7.68
C LYS A 134 -11.83 26.45 -6.91
N THR A 135 -11.50 26.46 -5.64
CA THR A 135 -11.62 27.65 -4.78
C THR A 135 -10.69 28.78 -5.21
N PRO A 136 -9.35 28.63 -5.30
CA PRO A 136 -8.46 29.69 -5.75
C PRO A 136 -8.78 30.12 -7.18
N LEU A 137 -9.13 29.19 -8.07
CA LEU A 137 -9.51 29.51 -9.44
C LEU A 137 -10.79 30.38 -9.52
N ALA A 138 -11.79 30.09 -8.69
CA ALA A 138 -13.00 30.89 -8.60
C ALA A 138 -12.69 32.30 -8.07
N ASN A 139 -11.85 32.43 -7.05
CA ASN A 139 -11.40 33.71 -6.50
C ASN A 139 -10.61 34.52 -7.53
N MET A 140 -9.67 33.89 -8.24
CA MET A 140 -8.94 34.56 -9.33
C MET A 140 -9.87 35.11 -10.40
N LYS A 141 -10.88 34.33 -10.84
CA LYS A 141 -11.88 34.79 -11.82
C LYS A 141 -12.69 35.97 -11.29
N LEU A 142 -13.08 35.93 -10.03
CA LEU A 142 -13.83 37.01 -9.38
C LEU A 142 -13.01 38.32 -9.34
N TYR A 143 -11.78 38.26 -8.84
CA TYR A 143 -10.90 39.43 -8.71
C TYR A 143 -10.49 39.98 -10.07
N ALA A 144 -10.21 39.13 -11.06
CA ALA A 144 -9.97 39.54 -12.44
C ALA A 144 -11.17 40.28 -13.04
N GLY A 145 -12.41 39.81 -12.78
CA GLY A 145 -13.63 40.50 -13.19
C GLY A 145 -13.86 41.83 -12.50
N ILE A 146 -13.47 41.96 -11.23
CA ILE A 146 -13.54 43.23 -10.48
C ILE A 146 -12.52 44.23 -11.03
N LEU A 147 -11.30 43.80 -11.32
CA LEU A 147 -10.21 44.63 -11.85
C LEU A 147 -10.54 45.26 -13.26
N GLN A 148 -11.46 44.65 -14.00
CA GLN A 148 -11.92 45.19 -15.30
C GLN A 148 -12.93 46.35 -15.15
N LYS A 149 -13.43 46.63 -13.94
CA LYS A 149 -14.38 47.75 -13.74
C LYS A 149 -13.68 49.09 -13.85
N PRO A 150 -14.27 50.08 -14.62
CA PRO A 150 -13.61 51.35 -14.90
C PRO A 150 -13.48 52.30 -13.71
N ASN A 151 -14.29 52.12 -12.66
CA ASN A 151 -14.37 53.06 -11.52
C ASN A 151 -13.70 52.52 -10.24
N LEU A 152 -12.65 51.74 -10.38
CA LEU A 152 -11.90 51.23 -9.22
C LEU A 152 -10.87 52.26 -8.76
N THR A 153 -10.82 52.52 -7.46
CA THR A 153 -9.75 53.38 -6.92
C THR A 153 -8.43 52.64 -6.95
N GLU A 154 -7.31 53.37 -7.02
CA GLU A 154 -5.97 52.75 -7.13
C GLU A 154 -5.64 51.83 -5.95
N ASP A 155 -6.03 52.25 -4.69
CA ASP A 155 -5.86 51.43 -3.50
C ASP A 155 -6.58 50.07 -3.59
N LYS A 156 -7.83 50.09 -4.07
CA LYS A 156 -8.63 48.87 -4.29
C LYS A 156 -8.04 48.02 -5.42
N ARG A 157 -7.55 48.65 -6.47
CA ARG A 157 -6.86 47.95 -7.57
C ARG A 157 -5.64 47.20 -7.05
N GLN A 158 -4.80 47.87 -6.29
CA GLN A 158 -3.60 47.29 -5.69
C GLN A 158 -3.98 46.14 -4.74
N MET A 159 -4.95 46.33 -3.88
CA MET A 159 -5.43 45.28 -2.97
C MET A 159 -5.90 44.01 -3.73
N PHE A 160 -6.69 44.18 -4.80
CA PHE A 160 -7.14 43.01 -5.59
C PHE A 160 -6.03 42.35 -6.39
N LEU A 161 -5.01 43.12 -6.85
CA LEU A 161 -3.82 42.57 -7.49
C LEU A 161 -3.03 41.70 -6.50
N THR A 162 -2.78 42.21 -5.29
CA THR A 162 -2.11 41.44 -4.22
C THR A 162 -2.87 40.15 -3.88
N THR A 163 -4.21 40.26 -3.69
CA THR A 163 -5.01 39.06 -3.42
C THR A 163 -4.99 38.07 -4.57
N LEU A 164 -4.96 38.53 -5.83
CA LEU A 164 -4.87 37.66 -6.99
C LEU A 164 -3.51 36.94 -7.02
N GLU A 165 -2.42 37.64 -6.72
CA GLU A 165 -1.08 37.07 -6.60
C GLU A 165 -1.03 35.99 -5.50
N GLU A 166 -1.63 36.24 -4.34
CA GLU A 166 -1.76 35.24 -3.25
C GLU A 166 -2.48 33.97 -3.72
N GLN A 167 -3.57 34.11 -4.52
CA GLN A 167 -4.27 32.94 -5.04
C GLN A 167 -3.44 32.16 -6.08
N ILE A 168 -2.64 32.85 -6.91
CA ILE A 168 -1.71 32.22 -7.84
C ILE A 168 -0.63 31.44 -7.07
N ASN A 169 0.00 32.04 -6.07
CA ASN A 169 1.01 31.41 -5.24
C ASN A 169 0.47 30.20 -4.49
N LYS A 170 -0.76 30.27 -3.99
CA LYS A 170 -1.46 29.15 -3.38
C LYS A 170 -1.69 28.00 -4.36
N LEU A 171 -2.08 28.30 -5.60
CA LEU A 171 -2.28 27.27 -6.63
C LEU A 171 -0.95 26.64 -7.05
N ASP A 172 0.11 27.42 -7.20
CA ASP A 172 1.46 26.89 -7.50
C ASP A 172 1.95 25.96 -6.39
N PHE A 173 1.86 26.39 -5.13
CA PHE A 173 2.18 25.53 -3.98
C PHE A 173 1.38 24.22 -3.98
N LEU A 174 0.08 24.28 -4.30
CA LEU A 174 -0.77 23.09 -4.40
C LEU A 174 -0.24 22.14 -5.48
N ILE A 175 0.08 22.66 -6.68
CA ILE A 175 0.59 21.85 -7.81
C ILE A 175 1.92 21.20 -7.44
N GLN A 176 2.87 21.93 -6.86
CA GLN A 176 4.16 21.38 -6.44
C GLN A 176 3.98 20.30 -5.37
N SER A 177 3.12 20.55 -4.38
CA SER A 177 2.81 19.56 -3.34
C SER A 177 2.18 18.29 -3.91
N LEU A 178 1.30 18.41 -4.91
CA LEU A 178 0.69 17.26 -5.61
C LEU A 178 1.72 16.45 -6.42
N ILE A 179 2.68 17.13 -7.07
CA ILE A 179 3.77 16.45 -7.79
C ILE A 179 4.64 15.68 -6.80
N HIS A 180 5.02 16.29 -5.66
CA HIS A 180 5.81 15.62 -4.62
C HIS A 180 5.05 14.42 -4.03
N MET A 181 3.76 14.59 -3.72
CA MET A 181 2.89 13.51 -3.23
C MET A 181 2.78 12.37 -4.25
N SER A 182 2.52 12.68 -5.53
CA SER A 182 2.44 11.67 -6.60
C SER A 182 3.73 10.86 -6.70
N ARG A 183 4.89 11.49 -6.60
CA ARG A 183 6.19 10.79 -6.60
C ARG A 183 6.38 9.93 -5.36
N LEU A 184 5.93 10.40 -4.20
CA LEU A 184 5.93 9.61 -2.95
C LEU A 184 5.04 8.37 -3.07
N GLU A 185 3.83 8.48 -3.58
CA GLU A 185 2.87 7.37 -3.71
C GLU A 185 3.33 6.32 -4.75
N THR A 186 3.81 6.77 -5.91
CA THR A 186 4.23 5.87 -7.00
C THR A 186 5.59 5.20 -6.77
N GLY A 187 6.28 5.52 -5.68
CA GLY A 187 7.63 5.00 -5.44
C GLY A 187 8.72 5.54 -6.38
N THR A 188 8.37 6.50 -7.24
CA THR A 188 9.32 7.16 -8.16
C THR A 188 10.13 8.27 -7.48
N PHE A 189 9.90 8.48 -6.21
CA PHE A 189 10.63 9.41 -5.37
C PHE A 189 12.02 8.82 -5.04
N VAL A 190 13.02 9.27 -5.76
CA VAL A 190 14.41 8.82 -5.57
C VAL A 190 15.08 9.71 -4.55
N LEU A 191 15.45 9.11 -3.42
CA LEU A 191 16.29 9.76 -2.40
C LEU A 191 17.76 9.43 -2.65
N HIS A 192 18.62 10.39 -2.36
CA HIS A 192 20.07 10.24 -2.40
C HIS A 192 20.65 10.48 -1.00
N PRO A 193 20.40 9.58 -0.02
CA PRO A 193 20.91 9.77 1.32
C PRO A 193 22.43 9.70 1.32
N ALA A 194 23.05 10.69 1.93
CA ALA A 194 24.49 10.78 2.14
C ALA A 194 24.74 11.22 3.59
N GLU A 195 25.93 10.96 4.08
CA GLU A 195 26.37 11.52 5.35
C GLU A 195 26.52 13.04 5.19
N GLY A 196 25.76 13.80 5.96
CA GLY A 196 25.73 15.26 5.87
C GLY A 196 25.56 15.93 7.23
N ARG A 197 26.05 17.14 7.35
CA ARG A 197 25.92 17.94 8.56
C ARG A 197 24.51 18.46 8.73
N LEU A 198 23.84 18.07 9.80
CA LEU A 198 22.42 18.38 10.00
C LEU A 198 22.16 19.88 10.18
N HIS A 199 23.08 20.63 10.77
CA HIS A 199 22.94 22.07 10.94
C HIS A 199 22.85 22.84 9.60
N GLU A 200 23.53 22.37 8.53
CA GLU A 200 23.44 22.98 7.20
C GLU A 200 22.05 22.77 6.59
N THR A 201 21.50 21.57 6.78
CA THR A 201 20.14 21.23 6.34
C THR A 201 19.08 22.04 7.10
N ILE A 202 19.26 22.25 8.42
CA ILE A 202 18.39 23.10 9.23
C ILE A 202 18.46 24.55 8.75
N ALA A 203 19.67 25.08 8.50
CA ALA A 203 19.85 26.45 8.00
C ALA A 203 19.14 26.66 6.64
N GLN A 204 19.22 25.66 5.74
CA GLN A 204 18.50 25.69 4.47
C GLN A 204 16.97 25.72 4.68
N ALA A 205 16.43 24.90 5.57
CA ALA A 205 15.02 24.89 5.90
C ALA A 205 14.55 26.22 6.51
N MET A 206 15.33 26.78 7.42
CA MET A 206 15.05 28.06 8.06
C MET A 206 14.97 29.21 7.06
N SER A 207 15.82 29.21 6.01
CA SER A 207 15.81 30.25 5.00
C SER A 207 14.45 30.42 4.31
N THR A 208 13.64 29.36 4.25
CA THR A 208 12.31 29.38 3.61
C THR A 208 11.24 30.07 4.46
N VAL A 209 11.43 30.12 5.78
CA VAL A 209 10.44 30.68 6.73
C VAL A 209 10.87 31.98 7.38
N TRP A 210 12.14 32.36 7.22
CA TRP A 210 12.75 33.51 7.90
C TRP A 210 11.96 34.81 7.70
N GLY A 211 11.63 35.15 6.43
CA GLY A 211 10.89 36.37 6.12
C GLY A 211 9.48 36.41 6.75
N LYS A 212 8.80 35.24 6.85
CA LYS A 212 7.50 35.14 7.50
C LYS A 212 7.61 35.30 9.04
N ALA A 213 8.66 34.72 9.61
CA ALA A 213 8.93 34.84 11.05
C ALA A 213 9.23 36.30 11.44
N GLU A 214 10.08 36.97 10.65
CA GLU A 214 10.42 38.40 10.85
C GLU A 214 9.17 39.29 10.74
N GLN A 215 8.30 39.08 9.75
CA GLN A 215 7.04 39.83 9.61
C GLN A 215 6.11 39.68 10.81
N LYS A 216 6.16 38.53 11.51
CA LYS A 216 5.36 38.25 12.71
C LYS A 216 6.08 38.53 14.02
N ASP A 217 7.32 39.05 13.98
CA ASP A 217 8.14 39.25 15.17
C ASP A 217 8.32 37.95 15.99
N ILE A 218 8.47 36.81 15.30
CA ILE A 218 8.69 35.49 15.90
C ILE A 218 10.20 35.24 16.03
N GLU A 219 10.63 34.98 17.26
CA GLU A 219 12.02 34.59 17.53
C GLU A 219 12.24 33.10 17.19
N ILE A 220 13.25 32.81 16.35
CA ILE A 220 13.66 31.44 16.06
C ILE A 220 15.01 31.16 16.70
N SER A 221 15.09 30.17 17.59
CA SER A 221 16.34 29.70 18.21
C SER A 221 16.72 28.30 17.73
N VAL A 222 18.05 28.07 17.59
CA VAL A 222 18.58 26.77 17.14
C VAL A 222 19.67 26.31 18.10
N GLU A 223 19.48 25.14 18.68
CA GLU A 223 20.46 24.41 19.47
C GLU A 223 20.85 23.13 18.72
N CYS A 224 21.92 23.19 17.92
CA CYS A 224 22.43 22.07 17.16
C CYS A 224 23.97 22.12 17.17
N ASP A 225 24.61 21.04 17.62
CA ASP A 225 26.06 20.92 17.51
C ASP A 225 26.44 20.81 16.02
N PRO A 226 27.35 21.70 15.51
CA PRO A 226 27.76 21.69 14.10
C PRO A 226 28.40 20.39 13.63
N GLU A 227 28.93 19.56 14.53
CA GLU A 227 29.59 18.31 14.19
C GLU A 227 28.61 17.12 14.05
N ILE A 228 27.33 17.32 14.33
CA ILE A 228 26.34 16.25 14.17
C ILE A 228 26.14 15.95 12.69
N THR A 229 26.52 14.72 12.31
CA THR A 229 26.26 14.16 10.97
C THR A 229 25.22 13.04 11.05
N VAL A 230 24.38 12.95 10.04
CA VAL A 230 23.36 11.89 9.89
C VAL A 230 23.26 11.45 8.44
N GLN A 231 22.85 10.21 8.24
CA GLN A 231 22.54 9.68 6.90
C GLN A 231 21.18 10.23 6.44
N HIS A 232 21.17 11.22 5.55
CA HIS A 232 19.95 11.82 5.05
C HIS A 232 20.14 12.40 3.64
N ASP A 233 19.05 12.67 2.95
CA ASP A 233 19.05 13.49 1.74
C ASP A 233 18.88 14.97 2.15
N PRO A 234 19.93 15.82 2.06
CA PRO A 234 19.88 17.19 2.57
C PRO A 234 18.73 18.01 1.96
N LYS A 235 18.50 17.87 0.65
CA LYS A 235 17.45 18.60 -0.05
C LYS A 235 16.06 18.25 0.46
N TRP A 236 15.74 16.95 0.52
CA TRP A 236 14.43 16.51 0.91
C TRP A 236 14.19 16.60 2.41
N THR A 237 15.24 16.44 3.21
CA THR A 237 15.15 16.68 4.66
C THR A 237 14.93 18.15 4.97
N ALA A 238 15.62 19.07 4.25
CA ALA A 238 15.33 20.51 4.38
C ALA A 238 13.89 20.86 4.00
N GLU A 239 13.34 20.24 2.95
CA GLU A 239 11.92 20.39 2.57
C GLU A 239 10.97 19.90 3.69
N ALA A 240 11.26 18.73 4.29
CA ALA A 240 10.44 18.19 5.38
C ALA A 240 10.49 19.10 6.63
N ILE A 241 11.69 19.54 7.03
CA ILE A 241 11.89 20.48 8.14
C ILE A 241 11.19 21.82 7.83
N GLY A 242 11.33 22.34 6.61
CA GLY A 242 10.69 23.57 6.15
C GLY A 242 9.18 23.54 6.27
N ASN A 243 8.55 22.40 5.91
CA ASN A 243 7.10 22.21 6.07
C ASN A 243 6.66 22.23 7.56
N ILE A 244 7.47 21.67 8.45
CA ILE A 244 7.18 21.71 9.90
C ILE A 244 7.37 23.12 10.44
N LEU A 245 8.46 23.81 10.04
CA LEU A 245 8.76 25.19 10.44
C LEU A 245 7.70 26.17 9.91
N ASP A 246 7.25 26.01 8.67
CA ASP A 246 6.17 26.85 8.11
C ASP A 246 4.91 26.73 8.96
N ASN A 247 4.55 25.52 9.41
CA ASN A 247 3.45 25.34 10.35
C ASN A 247 3.74 26.00 11.71
N ALA A 248 4.92 25.82 12.28
CA ALA A 248 5.31 26.44 13.54
C ALA A 248 5.15 27.97 13.49
N VAL A 249 5.73 28.63 12.47
CA VAL A 249 5.62 30.09 12.27
C VAL A 249 4.18 30.53 11.98
N LYS A 250 3.43 29.74 11.23
CA LYS A 250 2.07 30.04 10.83
C LYS A 250 1.12 30.06 12.03
N TYR A 251 1.20 29.06 12.92
CA TYR A 251 0.30 28.90 14.05
C TYR A 251 0.78 29.57 15.35
N THR A 252 2.00 30.08 15.36
CA THR A 252 2.50 30.91 16.45
C THR A 252 1.98 32.35 16.29
N PRO A 253 1.45 32.97 17.36
CA PRO A 253 1.06 34.37 17.35
C PRO A 253 2.27 35.28 17.21
N ALA A 254 2.03 36.54 16.83
CA ALA A 254 3.07 37.56 16.75
C ALA A 254 3.80 37.73 18.11
N GLY A 255 5.12 37.87 18.10
CA GLY A 255 5.96 37.94 19.29
C GLY A 255 6.18 36.60 20.00
N GLY A 256 5.76 35.47 19.36
CA GLY A 256 5.99 34.13 19.91
C GLY A 256 7.38 33.59 19.64
N HIS A 257 7.60 32.33 19.94
CA HIS A 257 8.91 31.69 19.86
C HIS A 257 8.84 30.31 19.17
N VAL A 258 9.81 30.00 18.31
CA VAL A 258 10.05 28.70 17.72
C VAL A 258 11.46 28.24 18.06
N SER A 259 11.61 27.03 18.60
CA SER A 259 12.93 26.48 18.93
C SER A 259 13.19 25.18 18.19
N ILE A 260 14.43 25.00 17.76
CA ILE A 260 14.93 23.79 17.15
C ILE A 260 16.04 23.24 18.05
N THR A 261 15.87 22.04 18.61
CA THR A 261 16.85 21.39 19.46
C THR A 261 17.23 20.04 18.89
N VAL A 262 18.50 19.79 18.67
CA VAL A 262 19.02 18.53 18.11
C VAL A 262 19.79 17.76 19.19
N ARG A 263 19.42 16.49 19.36
CA ARG A 263 20.08 15.59 20.32
C ARG A 263 20.34 14.23 19.71
N PRO A 264 21.61 13.77 19.66
CA PRO A 264 21.94 12.41 19.23
C PRO A 264 21.42 11.38 20.24
N TRP A 265 20.83 10.28 19.71
CA TRP A 265 20.48 9.08 20.46
C TRP A 265 21.24 7.87 19.91
N GLN A 266 21.05 6.71 20.51
CA GLN A 266 21.82 5.52 20.17
C GLN A 266 21.67 5.07 18.70
N PHE A 267 20.46 5.17 18.12
CA PHE A 267 20.15 4.73 16.76
C PHE A 267 19.56 5.84 15.90
N TYR A 268 19.18 6.94 16.51
CA TYR A 268 18.55 8.08 15.83
C TYR A 268 19.12 9.39 16.36
N THR A 269 19.17 10.37 15.50
CA THR A 269 19.32 11.76 15.91
C THR A 269 17.92 12.37 15.99
N ARG A 270 17.54 12.84 17.17
CA ARG A 270 16.26 13.50 17.42
C ARG A 270 16.39 14.98 17.24
N MET A 271 15.50 15.57 16.47
CA MET A 271 15.33 17.01 16.29
C MET A 271 13.93 17.41 16.73
N ASP A 272 13.86 18.23 17.78
CA ASP A 272 12.61 18.79 18.29
C ASP A 272 12.41 20.18 17.71
N ILE A 273 11.28 20.40 17.04
CA ILE A 273 10.83 21.69 16.56
C ILE A 273 9.62 22.05 17.41
N ALA A 274 9.80 23.01 18.33
CA ALA A 274 8.76 23.41 19.28
C ALA A 274 8.34 24.84 19.00
N ASP A 275 7.04 25.08 19.03
CA ASP A 275 6.40 26.40 18.90
C ASP A 275 5.58 26.76 20.13
N THR A 276 5.31 28.05 20.33
CA THR A 276 4.43 28.60 21.36
C THR A 276 3.06 28.97 20.78
N GLY A 277 2.58 28.19 19.83
CA GLY A 277 1.35 28.45 19.10
C GLY A 277 0.10 27.98 19.82
N MET A 278 -1.00 27.88 19.06
CA MET A 278 -2.31 27.51 19.57
C MET A 278 -2.40 26.08 20.12
N GLY A 279 -1.45 25.19 19.78
CA GLY A 279 -1.49 23.80 20.14
C GLY A 279 -2.45 22.96 19.31
N ILE A 280 -2.41 21.64 19.54
CA ILE A 280 -3.22 20.63 18.86
C ILE A 280 -3.88 19.75 19.93
N GLU A 281 -5.14 19.43 19.78
CA GLU A 281 -5.85 18.49 20.64
C GLU A 281 -5.32 17.08 20.43
N GLU A 282 -5.21 16.27 21.49
CA GLU A 282 -4.64 14.91 21.44
C GLU A 282 -5.40 13.99 20.48
N SER A 283 -6.71 14.17 20.36
CA SER A 283 -7.57 13.46 19.40
C SER A 283 -7.11 13.62 17.94
N HIS A 284 -6.42 14.69 17.60
CA HIS A 284 -5.99 15.05 16.24
C HIS A 284 -4.53 14.69 15.92
N TYR A 285 -3.76 14.10 16.85
CA TYR A 285 -2.33 13.80 16.64
C TYR A 285 -2.05 12.88 15.46
N GLN A 286 -2.94 11.96 15.15
CA GLN A 286 -2.80 11.08 13.98
C GLN A 286 -3.29 11.77 12.70
N ASP A 287 -4.34 12.59 12.83
CA ASP A 287 -4.99 13.23 11.70
C ASP A 287 -4.14 14.32 11.06
N VAL A 288 -3.31 15.04 11.86
CA VAL A 288 -2.46 16.13 11.32
C VAL A 288 -1.46 15.67 10.26
N PHE A 289 -1.19 14.39 10.16
CA PHE A 289 -0.36 13.78 9.11
C PHE A 289 -1.17 13.26 7.92
N GLN A 290 -2.51 13.37 7.95
CA GLN A 290 -3.35 12.98 6.82
C GLN A 290 -3.35 14.06 5.73
N ARG A 291 -3.62 13.66 4.51
CA ARG A 291 -3.71 14.56 3.35
C ARG A 291 -4.89 15.51 3.50
N PHE A 292 -4.67 16.79 3.21
CA PHE A 292 -5.68 17.85 3.23
C PHE A 292 -6.35 18.05 4.59
N TYR A 293 -5.81 17.44 5.64
CA TYR A 293 -6.33 17.60 6.98
C TYR A 293 -6.06 19.02 7.51
N ARG A 294 -7.08 19.61 8.11
CA ARG A 294 -7.03 20.90 8.81
C ARG A 294 -8.01 20.84 9.97
N ALA A 295 -7.55 21.15 11.16
CA ALA A 295 -8.44 21.31 12.31
C ALA A 295 -9.39 22.48 12.08
N GLU A 296 -10.62 22.39 12.59
CA GLU A 296 -11.65 23.46 12.41
C GLU A 296 -11.16 24.79 12.98
N GLU A 297 -10.49 24.78 14.13
CA GLU A 297 -9.92 25.95 14.80
C GLU A 297 -8.80 26.60 13.97
N ALA A 298 -8.11 25.83 13.14
CA ALA A 298 -7.05 26.29 12.25
C ALA A 298 -7.55 26.73 10.88
N SER A 299 -8.85 26.67 10.61
CA SER A 299 -9.45 26.95 9.29
C SER A 299 -9.25 28.38 8.81
N ALA A 300 -9.12 29.35 9.74
CA ALA A 300 -8.85 30.76 9.43
C ALA A 300 -7.42 31.01 8.91
N GLN A 301 -6.46 30.13 9.17
CA GLN A 301 -5.08 30.28 8.71
C GLN A 301 -4.95 29.73 7.28
N GLU A 302 -4.07 30.31 6.46
CA GLU A 302 -3.82 29.82 5.10
C GLU A 302 -3.16 28.44 5.10
N GLY A 303 -3.48 27.59 4.12
CA GLY A 303 -2.81 26.32 3.92
C GLY A 303 -3.69 25.27 3.26
N VAL A 304 -3.03 24.28 2.66
CA VAL A 304 -3.68 23.21 1.90
C VAL A 304 -3.81 21.90 2.71
N GLY A 305 -3.07 21.77 3.83
CA GLY A 305 -3.04 20.54 4.63
C GLY A 305 -2.18 19.43 4.01
N LEU A 306 -1.16 19.77 3.23
CA LEU A 306 -0.25 18.81 2.62
C LEU A 306 1.16 18.81 3.23
N GLY A 307 1.58 19.88 3.92
CA GLY A 307 2.95 20.05 4.40
C GLY A 307 3.40 18.95 5.37
N LEU A 308 2.62 18.66 6.42
CA LEU A 308 2.94 17.61 7.40
C LEU A 308 2.86 16.20 6.80
N TYR A 309 1.93 15.95 5.89
CA TYR A 309 1.87 14.70 5.14
C TYR A 309 3.14 14.47 4.33
N LEU A 310 3.61 15.48 3.58
CA LEU A 310 4.85 15.41 2.80
C LEU A 310 6.07 15.23 3.71
N ALA A 311 6.15 16.00 4.80
CA ALA A 311 7.23 15.88 5.78
C ALA A 311 7.31 14.45 6.33
N ASN A 312 6.19 13.88 6.78
CA ASN A 312 6.14 12.52 7.29
C ASN A 312 6.52 11.48 6.22
N GLY A 313 6.03 11.63 4.99
CA GLY A 313 6.37 10.76 3.87
C GLY A 313 7.87 10.79 3.51
N ILE A 314 8.49 11.96 3.50
CA ILE A 314 9.92 12.14 3.22
C ILE A 314 10.77 11.49 4.32
N ILE A 315 10.46 11.74 5.58
CA ILE A 315 11.22 11.21 6.73
C ILE A 315 11.07 9.70 6.84
N THR A 316 9.85 9.17 6.68
CA THR A 316 9.59 7.72 6.70
C THR A 316 10.36 6.97 5.61
N ARG A 317 10.47 7.54 4.41
CA ARG A 317 11.26 6.93 3.32
C ARG A 317 12.77 6.93 3.60
N GLN A 318 13.24 7.78 4.49
CA GLN A 318 14.61 7.79 5.00
C GLN A 318 14.77 6.90 6.25
N LYS A 319 13.80 6.01 6.54
CA LYS A 319 13.77 5.11 7.71
C LYS A 319 13.69 5.86 9.05
N GLY A 320 13.29 7.11 9.02
CA GLY A 320 12.97 7.94 10.16
C GLY A 320 11.49 7.92 10.50
N TYR A 321 11.09 8.70 11.48
CA TYR A 321 9.69 8.94 11.81
C TYR A 321 9.50 10.31 12.46
N ILE A 322 8.25 10.80 12.49
CA ILE A 322 7.87 12.04 13.15
C ILE A 322 6.86 11.72 14.24
N SER A 323 7.02 12.33 15.41
CA SER A 323 6.03 12.31 16.47
C SER A 323 5.61 13.72 16.84
N VAL A 324 4.41 13.86 17.41
CA VAL A 324 3.86 15.13 17.87
C VAL A 324 3.52 15.03 19.35
N LYS A 325 3.82 16.10 20.09
CA LYS A 325 3.36 16.33 21.45
C LYS A 325 2.90 17.78 21.53
N SER A 326 1.68 18.00 21.98
CA SER A 326 1.07 19.32 21.99
C SER A 326 0.11 19.47 23.16
N LYS A 327 -0.20 20.70 23.52
CA LYS A 327 -1.28 21.04 24.42
C LYS A 327 -1.93 22.33 23.96
N LEU A 328 -3.26 22.34 23.89
CA LEU A 328 -4.01 23.51 23.48
C LEU A 328 -3.64 24.74 24.32
N GLY A 329 -3.31 25.84 23.64
CA GLY A 329 -2.89 27.11 24.24
C GLY A 329 -1.46 27.16 24.76
N GLU A 330 -0.69 26.06 24.72
CA GLU A 330 0.70 26.03 25.19
C GLU A 330 1.71 25.83 24.05
N GLY A 331 1.25 25.36 22.88
CA GLY A 331 2.09 25.15 21.70
C GLY A 331 2.24 23.68 21.31
N THR A 332 3.07 23.44 20.30
CA THR A 332 3.30 22.10 19.72
C THR A 332 4.80 21.80 19.61
N THR A 333 5.17 20.55 19.83
CA THR A 333 6.52 20.03 19.55
C THR A 333 6.40 18.89 18.54
N PHE A 334 6.97 19.06 17.36
CA PHE A 334 7.20 17.99 16.40
C PHE A 334 8.61 17.44 16.60
N SER A 335 8.73 16.15 16.89
CA SER A 335 10.02 15.47 17.03
C SER A 335 10.30 14.65 15.79
N VAL A 336 11.34 14.99 15.06
CA VAL A 336 11.83 14.29 13.86
C VAL A 336 12.98 13.38 14.26
N TYR A 337 12.89 12.11 13.88
CA TYR A 337 13.91 11.11 14.15
C TYR A 337 14.56 10.67 12.84
N LEU A 338 15.85 10.95 12.68
CA LEU A 338 16.67 10.53 11.55
C LEU A 338 17.62 9.42 11.99
N LEU A 339 17.82 8.42 11.14
CA LEU A 339 18.72 7.31 11.43
C LEU A 339 20.17 7.84 11.52
N SER A 340 20.86 7.55 12.64
CA SER A 340 22.23 7.96 12.88
C SER A 340 23.24 7.11 12.12
#